data_228e70a77b69172fcf5ed1a0fd061622
#
_entry.id   228e70a77b69172fcf5ed1a0fd061622
#
_cell.length_a   1.000
_cell.length_b   1.000
_cell.length_c   1.000
_cell.angle_alpha   90.00
_cell.angle_beta   90.00
_cell.angle_gamma   90.00
#
_symmetry.space_group_name_H-M   'P 1'
#
loop_
_entity.id
_entity.type
_entity.pdbx_description
1 polymer ?
#
loop_
_entity_poly.entity_id
_entity_poly.type
_entity_poly.pdbx_seq_one_letter_code
_entity_poly.pdbx_strand_id
1 'polypeptide(L)'
;MKNTKQQLLIQQTDKKLAVFKPLTSNVIPAKGWINAVRTSLKMSFRQLGSRLKISAQSAKEIEDREANGTITLNALKDAANVLDLQLVYGFVAKSGSLEQMIEDRAKEIATEIVMRTNTTMTLEDQQNSKERIEQAIAQKTAEIKFDMPKYLWD
;
A
#
# COMPACT_ATOMS: atom_id res chain seq x y z
N MET A 1 -20.47 18.84 2.01
CA MET A 1 -19.47 19.01 3.08
C MET A 1 -18.74 17.74 3.47
N LYS A 2 -19.44 16.64 3.74
CA LYS A 2 -18.82 15.36 4.13
C LYS A 2 -17.84 14.85 3.06
N ASN A 3 -18.20 14.95 1.79
CA ASN A 3 -17.39 14.45 0.67
C ASN A 3 -16.14 15.30 0.40
N THR A 4 -16.21 16.61 0.61
CA THR A 4 -15.05 17.51 0.44
C THR A 4 -13.97 17.23 1.50
N LYS A 5 -14.39 16.95 2.74
CA LYS A 5 -13.46 16.57 3.81
C LYS A 5 -12.76 15.24 3.51
N GLN A 6 -13.52 14.27 2.97
CA GLN A 6 -12.96 12.97 2.59
C GLN A 6 -11.97 13.09 1.44
N GLN A 7 -12.29 13.88 0.42
CA GLN A 7 -11.39 14.16 -0.69
C GLN A 7 -10.09 14.81 -0.23
N LEU A 8 -10.19 15.80 0.67
CA LEU A 8 -9.02 16.43 1.24
C LEU A 8 -8.14 15.45 2.02
N LEU A 9 -8.76 14.55 2.78
CA LEU A 9 -8.04 13.50 3.52
C LEU A 9 -7.28 12.57 2.57
N ILE A 10 -7.90 12.16 1.47
CA ILE A 10 -7.27 11.32 0.43
C ILE A 10 -6.05 12.04 -0.15
N GLN A 11 -6.21 13.30 -0.55
CA GLN A 11 -5.11 14.10 -1.10
C GLN A 11 -3.95 14.26 -0.13
N GLN A 12 -4.26 14.54 1.14
CA GLN A 12 -3.23 14.68 2.18
C GLN A 12 -2.51 13.36 2.44
N THR A 13 -3.23 12.25 2.44
CA THR A 13 -2.64 10.91 2.63
C THR A 13 -1.78 10.53 1.43
N ASP A 14 -2.26 10.75 0.20
CA ASP A 14 -1.49 10.52 -1.02
C ASP A 14 -0.19 11.34 -1.04
N LYS A 15 -0.25 12.58 -0.59
CA LYS A 15 0.94 13.45 -0.49
C LYS A 15 1.97 12.88 0.49
N LYS A 16 1.52 12.35 1.62
CA LYS A 16 2.41 11.69 2.61
C LYS A 16 2.99 10.38 2.06
N LEU A 17 2.21 9.59 1.34
CA LEU A 17 2.66 8.33 0.76
C LEU A 17 3.60 8.51 -0.44
N ALA A 18 3.50 9.65 -1.15
CA ALA A 18 4.29 9.91 -2.35
C ALA A 18 5.81 9.86 -2.10
N VAL A 19 6.27 10.17 -0.88
CA VAL A 19 7.70 10.13 -0.52
C VAL A 19 8.28 8.72 -0.52
N PHE A 20 7.45 7.69 -0.41
CA PHE A 20 7.88 6.29 -0.43
C PHE A 20 7.96 5.69 -1.83
N LYS A 21 7.35 6.31 -2.82
CA LYS A 21 7.32 5.79 -4.21
C LYS A 21 8.70 5.52 -4.80
N PRO A 22 9.71 6.40 -4.65
CA PRO A 22 11.06 6.13 -5.15
C PRO A 22 11.72 4.93 -4.50
N LEU A 23 11.29 4.53 -3.31
CA LEU A 23 11.87 3.41 -2.55
C LEU A 23 11.42 2.04 -3.05
N THR A 24 10.42 1.96 -3.92
CA THR A 24 9.94 0.68 -4.48
C THR A 24 10.99 -0.04 -5.31
N SER A 25 11.96 0.68 -5.87
CA SER A 25 13.08 0.11 -6.60
C SER A 25 14.22 -0.36 -5.70
N ASN A 26 14.18 -0.03 -4.41
CA ASN A 26 15.20 -0.44 -3.46
C ASN A 26 14.92 -1.86 -2.97
N VAL A 27 15.85 -2.77 -3.22
CA VAL A 27 15.73 -4.17 -2.85
C VAL A 27 16.13 -4.36 -1.38
N ILE A 28 15.23 -4.97 -0.60
CA ILE A 28 15.53 -5.35 0.77
C ILE A 28 16.60 -6.46 0.76
N PRO A 29 17.68 -6.36 1.58
CA PRO A 29 18.66 -7.43 1.66
C PRO A 29 18.03 -8.77 2.02
N ALA A 30 18.50 -9.85 1.41
CA ALA A 30 17.90 -11.19 1.59
C ALA A 30 17.87 -11.64 3.07
N LYS A 31 18.84 -11.23 3.86
CA LYS A 31 18.93 -11.52 5.31
C LYS A 31 18.38 -10.40 6.19
N GLY A 32 17.75 -9.37 5.60
CA GLY A 32 17.21 -8.23 6.30
C GLY A 32 18.21 -7.09 6.52
N TRP A 33 17.69 -5.95 6.97
CA TRP A 33 18.49 -4.74 7.21
C TRP A 33 19.37 -4.85 8.45
N ILE A 34 18.89 -5.49 9.52
CA ILE A 34 19.67 -5.67 10.75
C ILE A 34 20.96 -6.43 10.43
N ASN A 35 20.84 -7.53 9.70
CA ASN A 35 22.01 -8.32 9.26
C ASN A 35 22.94 -7.47 8.39
N ALA A 36 22.42 -6.76 7.39
CA ALA A 36 23.21 -5.94 6.48
C ALA A 36 24.01 -4.88 7.24
N VAL A 37 23.39 -4.17 8.17
CA VAL A 37 24.05 -3.12 8.96
C VAL A 37 25.05 -3.75 9.92
N ARG A 38 24.65 -4.77 10.69
CA ARG A 38 25.53 -5.42 11.66
C ARG A 38 26.81 -5.96 11.00
N THR A 39 26.66 -6.66 9.88
CA THR A 39 27.81 -7.23 9.16
C THR A 39 28.70 -6.15 8.55
N SER A 40 28.12 -5.08 8.02
CA SER A 40 28.87 -3.92 7.51
C SER A 40 29.70 -3.24 8.60
N LEU A 41 29.17 -3.19 9.81
CA LEU A 41 29.88 -2.65 10.98
C LEU A 41 30.86 -3.66 11.62
N LYS A 42 30.97 -4.87 11.06
CA LYS A 42 31.74 -5.99 11.64
C LYS A 42 31.38 -6.30 13.10
N MET A 43 30.11 -6.10 13.42
CA MET A 43 29.56 -6.34 14.76
C MET A 43 29.14 -7.80 14.91
N SER A 44 29.57 -8.43 16.02
CA SER A 44 29.15 -9.79 16.34
C SER A 44 27.73 -9.82 16.93
N PHE A 45 27.11 -11.01 16.93
CA PHE A 45 25.83 -11.20 17.63
C PHE A 45 25.93 -10.91 19.13
N ARG A 46 27.05 -11.22 19.73
CA ARG A 46 27.32 -10.89 21.14
C ARG A 46 27.30 -9.39 21.39
N GLN A 47 27.91 -8.61 20.50
CA GLN A 47 27.96 -7.15 20.60
C GLN A 47 26.54 -6.55 20.36
N LEU A 48 25.82 -7.03 19.37
CA LEU A 48 24.43 -6.60 19.14
C LEU A 48 23.55 -6.97 20.34
N GLY A 49 23.64 -8.21 20.82
CA GLY A 49 22.91 -8.68 21.99
C GLY A 49 23.20 -7.85 23.23
N SER A 50 24.45 -7.52 23.48
CA SER A 50 24.85 -6.65 24.59
C SER A 50 24.18 -5.28 24.52
N ARG A 51 24.11 -4.67 23.34
CA ARG A 51 23.42 -3.39 23.12
C ARG A 51 21.91 -3.48 23.34
N LEU A 52 21.30 -4.59 22.92
CA LEU A 52 19.88 -4.88 23.12
C LEU A 52 19.56 -5.43 24.52
N LYS A 53 20.57 -5.70 25.33
CA LYS A 53 20.44 -6.34 26.64
C LYS A 53 19.81 -7.73 26.58
N ILE A 54 20.18 -8.49 25.57
CA ILE A 54 19.75 -9.87 25.31
C ILE A 54 20.96 -10.75 24.99
N SER A 55 20.77 -12.06 24.91
CA SER A 55 21.81 -13.01 24.55
C SER A 55 22.21 -12.90 23.08
N ALA A 56 23.40 -13.39 22.72
CA ALA A 56 23.83 -13.51 21.32
C ALA A 56 22.84 -14.37 20.49
N GLN A 57 22.34 -15.45 21.08
CA GLN A 57 21.35 -16.31 20.43
C GLN A 57 20.03 -15.56 20.16
N SER A 58 19.55 -14.78 21.12
CA SER A 58 18.35 -13.95 20.94
C SER A 58 18.56 -12.86 19.87
N ALA A 59 19.75 -12.28 19.79
CA ALA A 59 20.10 -11.32 18.74
C ALA A 59 20.06 -11.98 17.34
N LYS A 60 20.58 -13.20 17.22
CA LYS A 60 20.47 -13.98 15.98
C LYS A 60 19.02 -14.26 15.59
N GLU A 61 18.19 -14.64 16.56
CA GLU A 61 16.76 -14.89 16.33
C GLU A 61 16.03 -13.65 15.82
N ILE A 62 16.37 -12.45 16.30
CA ILE A 62 15.81 -11.19 15.80
C ILE A 62 16.15 -11.00 14.33
N GLU A 63 17.40 -11.23 13.91
CA GLU A 63 17.77 -11.17 12.48
C GLU A 63 17.00 -12.20 11.65
N ASP A 64 16.89 -13.43 12.14
CA ASP A 64 16.14 -14.50 11.45
C ASP A 64 14.65 -14.14 11.30
N ARG A 65 14.06 -13.51 12.30
CA ARG A 65 12.66 -13.02 12.22
C ARG A 65 12.48 -11.89 11.23
N GLU A 66 13.43 -10.98 11.12
CA GLU A 66 13.38 -9.96 10.07
C GLU A 66 13.46 -10.62 8.69
N ALA A 67 14.39 -11.54 8.50
CA ALA A 67 14.58 -12.22 7.22
C ALA A 67 13.34 -13.01 6.78
N ASN A 68 12.61 -13.63 7.73
CA ASN A 68 11.40 -14.42 7.44
C ASN A 68 10.08 -13.64 7.57
N GLY A 69 10.14 -12.35 7.95
CA GLY A 69 8.97 -11.48 8.02
C GLY A 69 8.13 -11.61 9.29
N THR A 70 8.63 -12.27 10.34
CA THR A 70 7.88 -12.46 11.61
C THR A 70 8.26 -11.47 12.70
N ILE A 71 9.22 -10.59 12.47
CA ILE A 71 9.63 -9.57 13.43
C ILE A 71 8.52 -8.52 13.65
N THR A 72 8.38 -8.03 14.87
CA THR A 72 7.48 -6.93 15.16
C THR A 72 8.13 -5.58 14.84
N LEU A 73 7.29 -4.54 14.58
CA LEU A 73 7.80 -3.18 14.40
C LEU A 73 8.54 -2.68 15.65
N ASN A 74 8.08 -3.02 16.84
CA ASN A 74 8.78 -2.62 18.07
C ASN A 74 10.16 -3.23 18.17
N ALA A 75 10.31 -4.51 17.88
CA ALA A 75 11.61 -5.17 17.86
C ALA A 75 12.56 -4.57 16.79
N LEU A 76 12.02 -4.20 15.64
CA LEU A 76 12.74 -3.54 14.57
C LEU A 76 13.21 -2.14 14.98
N LYS A 77 12.37 -1.37 15.67
CA LYS A 77 12.71 -0.06 16.24
C LYS A 77 13.82 -0.17 17.27
N ASP A 78 13.73 -1.14 18.17
CA ASP A 78 14.74 -1.36 19.21
C ASP A 78 16.10 -1.69 18.58
N ALA A 79 16.11 -2.58 17.58
CA ALA A 79 17.33 -2.92 16.84
C ALA A 79 17.91 -1.70 16.12
N ALA A 80 17.10 -0.90 15.46
CA ALA A 80 17.53 0.33 14.82
C ALA A 80 18.17 1.30 15.83
N ASN A 81 17.53 1.52 16.96
CA ASN A 81 18.01 2.45 17.99
C ASN A 81 19.39 2.07 18.53
N VAL A 82 19.64 0.79 18.80
CA VAL A 82 20.94 0.35 19.31
C VAL A 82 22.04 0.36 18.25
N LEU A 83 21.67 0.44 16.98
CA LEU A 83 22.59 0.59 15.85
C LEU A 83 22.75 2.06 15.42
N ASP A 84 22.24 3.01 16.19
CA ASP A 84 22.18 4.45 15.87
C ASP A 84 21.45 4.76 14.56
N LEU A 85 20.42 3.98 14.26
CA LEU A 85 19.58 4.14 13.09
C LEU A 85 18.14 4.50 13.48
N GLN A 86 17.42 5.02 12.55
CA GLN A 86 15.98 5.27 12.68
C GLN A 86 15.20 4.35 11.74
N LEU A 87 14.22 3.61 12.27
CA LEU A 87 13.31 2.84 11.44
C LEU A 87 12.34 3.79 10.71
N VAL A 88 12.29 3.67 9.41
CA VAL A 88 11.32 4.35 8.55
C VAL A 88 10.50 3.29 7.81
N TYR A 89 9.18 3.46 7.75
CA TYR A 89 8.30 2.56 7.01
C TYR A 89 7.14 3.33 6.40
N GLY A 90 6.54 2.74 5.38
CA GLY A 90 5.39 3.32 4.71
C GLY A 90 4.80 2.35 3.71
N PHE A 91 3.76 2.80 3.01
CA PHE A 91 3.10 2.05 1.96
C PHE A 91 3.23 2.77 0.63
N VAL A 92 3.18 2.00 -0.43
CA VAL A 92 3.10 2.52 -1.80
C VAL A 92 1.85 1.95 -2.46
N ALA A 93 0.98 2.82 -2.94
CA ALA A 93 -0.20 2.38 -3.69
C ALA A 93 0.24 1.72 -5.00
N LYS A 94 -0.18 0.47 -5.23
CA LYS A 94 0.16 -0.29 -6.45
C LYS A 94 -0.35 0.39 -7.72
N SER A 95 -1.49 1.07 -7.64
CA SER A 95 -2.09 1.84 -8.74
C SER A 95 -1.50 3.25 -8.91
N GLY A 96 -0.53 3.64 -8.08
CA GLY A 96 0.12 4.95 -8.09
C GLY A 96 -0.36 5.92 -7.02
N SER A 97 -1.64 5.92 -6.66
CA SER A 97 -2.22 6.75 -5.59
C SER A 97 -3.50 6.12 -5.02
N LEU A 98 -3.93 6.58 -3.85
CA LEU A 98 -5.23 6.19 -3.29
C LEU A 98 -6.38 6.68 -4.17
N GLU A 99 -6.25 7.87 -4.73
CA GLU A 99 -7.23 8.41 -5.66
C GLU A 99 -7.42 7.50 -6.88
N GLN A 100 -6.33 7.03 -7.47
CA GLN A 100 -6.37 6.10 -8.58
C GLN A 100 -6.98 4.75 -8.17
N MET A 101 -6.65 4.25 -7.00
CA MET A 101 -7.23 3.01 -6.46
C MET A 101 -8.74 3.11 -6.30
N ILE A 102 -9.24 4.25 -5.80
CA ILE A 102 -10.67 4.52 -5.67
C ILE A 102 -11.33 4.58 -7.04
N GLU A 103 -10.71 5.26 -8.00
CA GLU A 103 -11.23 5.38 -9.37
C GLU A 103 -11.29 4.02 -10.07
N ASP A 104 -10.25 3.22 -9.97
CA ASP A 104 -10.19 1.87 -10.57
C ASP A 104 -11.31 0.99 -9.98
N ARG A 105 -11.49 1.01 -8.67
CA ARG A 105 -12.55 0.24 -8.01
C ARG A 105 -13.95 0.75 -8.35
N ALA A 106 -14.13 2.07 -8.38
CA ALA A 106 -15.40 2.67 -8.79
C ALA A 106 -15.76 2.30 -10.23
N LYS A 107 -14.77 2.26 -11.13
CA LYS A 107 -14.95 1.84 -12.52
C LYS A 107 -15.35 0.38 -12.65
N GLU A 108 -14.75 -0.52 -11.87
CA GLU A 108 -15.15 -1.93 -11.83
C GLU A 108 -16.64 -2.07 -11.46
N ILE A 109 -17.04 -1.43 -10.37
CA ILE A 109 -18.42 -1.48 -9.89
C ILE A 109 -19.38 -0.82 -10.89
N ALA A 110 -19.02 0.33 -11.43
CA ALA A 110 -19.80 1.03 -12.44
C ALA A 110 -20.01 0.16 -13.68
N THR A 111 -18.97 -0.53 -14.13
CA THR A 111 -19.05 -1.44 -15.27
C THR A 111 -20.03 -2.59 -15.00
N GLU A 112 -19.95 -3.21 -13.82
CA GLU A 112 -20.90 -4.26 -13.43
C GLU A 112 -22.36 -3.76 -13.43
N ILE A 113 -22.60 -2.60 -12.84
CA ILE A 113 -23.97 -2.02 -12.75
C ILE A 113 -24.50 -1.71 -14.13
N VAL A 114 -23.73 -1.03 -14.98
CA VAL A 114 -24.15 -0.64 -16.33
C VAL A 114 -24.38 -1.87 -17.21
N MET A 115 -23.51 -2.86 -17.15
CA MET A 115 -23.65 -4.09 -17.95
C MET A 115 -24.85 -4.91 -17.54
N ARG A 116 -25.22 -4.95 -16.26
CA ARG A 116 -26.44 -5.62 -15.79
C ARG A 116 -27.72 -4.95 -16.33
N THR A 117 -27.76 -3.63 -16.40
CA THR A 117 -28.92 -2.91 -16.92
C THR A 117 -29.04 -2.94 -18.44
N ASN A 118 -27.95 -3.25 -19.14
CA ASN A 118 -27.87 -3.23 -20.60
C ASN A 118 -28.10 -4.59 -21.28
N THR A 119 -28.32 -5.66 -20.53
CA THR A 119 -28.62 -7.00 -21.08
C THR A 119 -29.91 -7.09 -21.87
N THR A 120 -30.71 -6.03 -21.88
CA THR A 120 -32.02 -5.96 -22.56
C THR A 120 -32.02 -5.12 -23.86
N MET A 121 -30.87 -4.55 -24.26
CA MET A 121 -30.80 -3.78 -25.50
C MET A 121 -30.64 -4.66 -26.74
N THR A 122 -31.52 -4.46 -27.73
CA THR A 122 -31.56 -5.17 -28.99
C THR A 122 -30.35 -4.86 -29.88
N LEU A 123 -29.96 -5.86 -30.68
CA LEU A 123 -28.82 -5.90 -31.60
C LEU A 123 -28.76 -4.81 -32.69
N GLU A 124 -29.78 -3.97 -32.81
CA GLU A 124 -29.96 -3.04 -33.93
C GLU A 124 -29.11 -1.75 -33.83
N ASP A 125 -28.50 -1.46 -32.68
CA ASP A 125 -27.77 -0.19 -32.43
C ASP A 125 -26.41 -0.40 -31.80
N GLN A 126 -25.62 -1.36 -32.29
CA GLN A 126 -24.36 -1.74 -31.66
C GLN A 126 -23.31 -0.62 -31.55
N GLN A 127 -23.19 0.29 -32.50
CA GLN A 127 -22.22 1.39 -32.45
C GLN A 127 -22.64 2.49 -31.48
N ASN A 128 -23.93 2.92 -31.54
CA ASN A 128 -24.46 3.92 -30.61
C ASN A 128 -24.57 3.37 -29.17
N SER A 129 -24.82 2.06 -29.02
CA SER A 129 -24.89 1.43 -27.70
C SER A 129 -23.55 1.37 -27.01
N LYS A 130 -22.44 1.18 -27.76
CA LYS A 130 -21.10 1.15 -27.20
C LYS A 130 -20.67 2.49 -26.60
N GLU A 131 -20.87 3.59 -27.33
CA GLU A 131 -20.59 4.94 -26.83
C GLU A 131 -21.46 5.30 -25.62
N ARG A 132 -22.75 4.95 -25.65
CA ARG A 132 -23.67 5.16 -24.52
C ARG A 132 -23.26 4.36 -23.30
N ILE A 133 -22.81 3.12 -23.47
CA ILE A 133 -22.30 2.28 -22.38
C ILE A 133 -21.07 2.91 -21.77
N GLU A 134 -20.10 3.34 -22.59
CA GLU A 134 -18.88 3.99 -22.11
C GLU A 134 -19.18 5.28 -21.34
N GLN A 135 -20.09 6.10 -21.83
CA GLN A 135 -20.55 7.31 -21.15
C GLN A 135 -21.27 7.00 -19.85
N ALA A 136 -22.14 5.98 -19.84
CA ALA A 136 -22.83 5.55 -18.63
C ALA A 136 -21.88 5.02 -17.57
N ILE A 137 -20.84 4.27 -17.97
CA ILE A 137 -19.77 3.79 -17.07
C ILE A 137 -19.00 4.97 -16.51
N ALA A 138 -18.58 5.93 -17.35
CA ALA A 138 -17.85 7.10 -16.92
C ALA A 138 -18.66 7.94 -15.91
N GLN A 139 -19.92 8.17 -16.19
CA GLN A 139 -20.83 8.91 -15.30
C GLN A 139 -21.01 8.18 -13.97
N LYS A 140 -21.27 6.89 -14.01
CA LYS A 140 -21.47 6.08 -12.80
C LYS A 140 -20.19 5.97 -11.97
N THR A 141 -19.05 5.86 -12.63
CA THR A 141 -17.73 5.90 -11.97
C THR A 141 -17.53 7.21 -11.19
N ALA A 142 -17.86 8.34 -11.82
CA ALA A 142 -17.75 9.65 -11.18
C ALA A 142 -18.67 9.76 -9.95
N GLU A 143 -19.92 9.27 -10.04
CA GLU A 143 -20.84 9.23 -8.90
C GLU A 143 -20.28 8.40 -7.74
N ILE A 144 -19.84 7.17 -8.02
CA ILE A 144 -19.33 6.25 -7.01
C ILE A 144 -18.06 6.83 -6.37
N LYS A 145 -17.15 7.39 -7.17
CA LYS A 145 -15.94 8.04 -6.68
C LYS A 145 -16.27 9.21 -5.75
N PHE A 146 -17.27 10.02 -6.11
CA PHE A 146 -17.69 11.16 -5.30
C PHE A 146 -18.38 10.73 -4.00
N ASP A 147 -19.30 9.78 -4.08
CA ASP A 147 -20.11 9.34 -2.93
C ASP A 147 -19.35 8.40 -1.99
N MET A 148 -18.38 7.65 -2.50
CA MET A 148 -17.64 6.63 -1.76
C MET A 148 -18.56 5.76 -0.89
N PRO A 149 -19.51 5.05 -1.51
CA PRO A 149 -20.48 4.24 -0.77
C PRO A 149 -19.80 3.10 -0.03
N LYS A 150 -20.47 2.58 0.99
CA LYS A 150 -19.91 1.49 1.83
C LYS A 150 -19.53 0.25 1.00
N TYR A 151 -20.31 -0.05 -0.04
CA TYR A 151 -20.06 -1.22 -0.90
C TYR A 151 -18.84 -1.07 -1.82
N LEU A 152 -18.19 0.08 -1.82
CA LEU A 152 -17.00 0.32 -2.66
C LEU A 152 -15.91 -0.73 -2.42
N TRP A 153 -15.77 -1.20 -1.21
CA TRP A 153 -14.73 -2.13 -0.79
C TRP A 153 -15.22 -3.55 -0.48
N ASP A 154 -16.48 -3.87 -0.78
CA ASP A 154 -17.05 -5.20 -0.58
C ASP A 154 -16.56 -6.23 -1.61
#